data_45afc742e87fb10e3417a63831937543
#
_entry.id   45afc742e87fb10e3417a63831937543
#
_cell.length_a   1.000
_cell.length_b   1.000
_cell.length_c   1.000
_cell.angle_alpha   90.00
_cell.angle_beta   90.00
_cell.angle_gamma   90.00
#
_symmetry.space_group_name_H-M   'P 1'
#
loop_
_entity.id
_entity.type
_entity.pdbx_description
1 polymer ?
#
loop_
_entity_poly.entity_id
_entity_poly.type
_entity_poly.pdbx_seq_one_letter_code
_entity_poly.pdbx_strand_id
1 'polypeptide(L)'
;MLEKLLRAGMNVARFNFSHGTHEYHQETIDNLRIAMQNTQILCAVMLDTKGPEIRTGFLKDGKPIKLKEGQEITITTDYSIKGDENMISMSYKKLPIDLKPGNTILCSDGTITLIVLSCDLEAGTVKCRCQNTATLGERKNVNLPGVVVDLPTLTEKDKEDIMGWGVPNNIDMIAVSFVRKGSDLVTVRQFLGPHAKHIKLMSKVENQEGVINFDEILRETDSFMVARGDLGMEIPVEKIFLAQKMMIYKCNLVGKPVVTATQMLESMIKSPRPTRAEATDVANAVLDGTDCVMLSGESAAGAYPELAVKIMARICIQAESSLDYEAIFKEMIRSAPLPMSPLESLASSAVRTANKAKAKLIVVLTRGGTTAKLVAKYRPSVPILSVVVPVLLTTDSFDWSVSDESPARQSLIYRGLIPLLAEGSVKATDSESTEVILQAALKSAVEQKLCEPGDAVVALHRIGIASVIKICIVK
;
A
#
# COMPACT_ATOMS: atom_id res chain seq x y z
N MET A 1 -12.12 -8.62 -18.30
CA MET A 1 -10.98 -7.68 -18.09
C MET A 1 -10.07 -8.13 -16.94
N LEU A 2 -10.60 -8.47 -15.76
CA LEU A 2 -9.81 -8.82 -14.56
C LEU A 2 -8.82 -9.98 -14.81
N GLU A 3 -9.21 -11.04 -15.51
CA GLU A 3 -8.28 -12.12 -15.89
C GLU A 3 -7.07 -11.61 -16.69
N LYS A 4 -7.28 -10.62 -17.57
CA LYS A 4 -6.19 -10.00 -18.34
C LYS A 4 -5.25 -9.21 -17.43
N LEU A 5 -5.79 -8.51 -16.43
CA LEU A 5 -5.00 -7.77 -15.45
C LEU A 5 -4.18 -8.72 -14.56
N LEU A 6 -4.76 -9.81 -14.10
CA LEU A 6 -4.06 -10.86 -13.35
C LEU A 6 -2.89 -11.44 -14.15
N ARG A 7 -3.14 -11.85 -15.40
CA ARG A 7 -2.10 -12.37 -16.31
C ARG A 7 -1.05 -11.32 -16.70
N ALA A 8 -1.41 -10.03 -16.67
CA ALA A 8 -0.50 -8.92 -16.92
C ALA A 8 0.45 -8.63 -15.74
N GLY A 9 0.16 -9.16 -14.53
CA GLY A 9 0.98 -9.04 -13.34
C GLY A 9 0.35 -8.25 -12.18
N MET A 10 -0.96 -8.03 -12.17
CA MET A 10 -1.65 -7.44 -11.02
C MET A 10 -1.56 -8.38 -9.81
N ASN A 11 -1.00 -7.90 -8.71
CA ASN A 11 -0.83 -8.64 -7.46
C ASN A 11 -1.85 -8.25 -6.39
N VAL A 12 -2.28 -6.99 -6.39
CA VAL A 12 -3.23 -6.43 -5.42
C VAL A 12 -4.32 -5.67 -6.14
N ALA A 13 -5.57 -5.97 -5.83
CA ALA A 13 -6.73 -5.21 -6.26
C ALA A 13 -7.10 -4.18 -5.18
N ARG A 14 -6.98 -2.90 -5.52
CA ARG A 14 -7.31 -1.78 -4.64
C ARG A 14 -8.74 -1.32 -4.88
N PHE A 15 -9.56 -1.35 -3.84
CA PHE A 15 -10.91 -0.82 -3.81
C PHE A 15 -10.89 0.54 -3.12
N ASN A 16 -11.03 1.60 -3.91
CA ASN A 16 -10.96 2.98 -3.41
C ASN A 16 -12.34 3.48 -3.01
N PHE A 17 -12.61 3.53 -1.71
CA PHE A 17 -13.88 3.98 -1.14
C PHE A 17 -14.11 5.50 -1.14
N SER A 18 -13.19 6.27 -1.71
CA SER A 18 -13.47 7.65 -2.09
C SER A 18 -14.48 7.75 -3.24
N HIS A 19 -14.68 6.65 -3.99
CA HIS A 19 -15.54 6.55 -5.18
C HIS A 19 -16.38 5.27 -5.14
N GLY A 20 -17.47 5.26 -5.90
CA GLY A 20 -18.34 4.10 -6.02
C GLY A 20 -19.27 3.87 -4.83
N THR A 21 -20.08 2.82 -4.92
CA THR A 21 -20.99 2.35 -3.87
C THR A 21 -20.59 0.95 -3.43
N HIS A 22 -21.17 0.45 -2.32
CA HIS A 22 -20.94 -0.93 -1.86
C HIS A 22 -21.35 -1.94 -2.93
N GLU A 23 -22.46 -1.72 -3.67
CA GLU A 23 -22.92 -2.60 -4.73
C GLU A 23 -21.91 -2.67 -5.89
N TYR A 24 -21.35 -1.53 -6.30
CA TYR A 24 -20.33 -1.47 -7.35
C TYR A 24 -19.06 -2.22 -6.94
N HIS A 25 -18.61 -2.02 -5.70
CA HIS A 25 -17.44 -2.74 -5.19
C HIS A 25 -17.72 -4.24 -5.00
N GLN A 26 -18.96 -4.61 -4.63
CA GLN A 26 -19.35 -6.02 -4.51
C GLN A 26 -19.32 -6.74 -5.85
N GLU A 27 -19.91 -6.15 -6.88
CA GLU A 27 -19.83 -6.72 -8.24
C GLU A 27 -18.37 -6.90 -8.70
N THR A 28 -17.53 -5.91 -8.40
CA THR A 28 -16.12 -5.97 -8.80
C THR A 28 -15.35 -7.07 -8.07
N ILE A 29 -15.56 -7.27 -6.75
CA ILE A 29 -14.86 -8.32 -6.00
C ILE A 29 -15.37 -9.72 -6.39
N ASP A 30 -16.64 -9.87 -6.68
CA ASP A 30 -17.21 -11.15 -7.13
C ASP A 30 -16.63 -11.55 -8.48
N ASN A 31 -16.53 -10.60 -9.41
CA ASN A 31 -15.85 -10.79 -10.69
C ASN A 31 -14.35 -11.09 -10.51
N LEU A 32 -13.68 -10.47 -9.55
CA LEU A 32 -12.27 -10.75 -9.24
C LEU A 32 -12.09 -12.18 -8.74
N ARG A 33 -12.96 -12.65 -7.86
CA ARG A 33 -12.92 -14.04 -7.36
C ARG A 33 -13.08 -15.07 -8.47
N ILE A 34 -14.02 -14.83 -9.38
CA ILE A 34 -14.20 -15.67 -10.57
C ILE A 34 -12.92 -15.65 -11.44
N ALA A 35 -12.35 -14.48 -11.66
CA ALA A 35 -11.11 -14.35 -12.43
C ALA A 35 -9.92 -15.08 -11.77
N MET A 36 -9.80 -15.02 -10.45
CA MET A 36 -8.79 -15.77 -9.67
C MET A 36 -8.97 -17.28 -9.83
N GLN A 37 -10.21 -17.77 -9.76
CA GLN A 37 -10.51 -19.19 -9.97
C GLN A 37 -10.18 -19.63 -11.40
N ASN A 38 -10.57 -18.86 -12.41
CA ASN A 38 -10.34 -19.21 -13.81
C ASN A 38 -8.84 -19.18 -14.19
N THR A 39 -8.08 -18.28 -13.58
CA THR A 39 -6.65 -18.10 -13.90
C THR A 39 -5.73 -18.88 -12.99
N GLN A 40 -6.20 -19.34 -11.84
CA GLN A 40 -5.40 -19.91 -10.74
C GLN A 40 -4.30 -18.95 -10.26
N ILE A 41 -4.55 -17.63 -10.37
CA ILE A 41 -3.64 -16.58 -9.93
C ILE A 41 -4.23 -15.93 -8.68
N LEU A 42 -3.48 -15.93 -7.59
CA LEU A 42 -3.86 -15.24 -6.35
C LEU A 42 -3.76 -13.71 -6.52
N CYS A 43 -4.68 -13.01 -5.90
CA CYS A 43 -4.69 -11.55 -5.82
C CYS A 43 -5.11 -11.13 -4.41
N ALA A 44 -4.38 -10.22 -3.80
CA ALA A 44 -4.76 -9.63 -2.52
C ALA A 44 -5.83 -8.55 -2.73
N VAL A 45 -6.67 -8.37 -1.73
CA VAL A 45 -7.73 -7.36 -1.72
C VAL A 45 -7.41 -6.27 -0.70
N MET A 46 -7.33 -5.03 -1.17
CA MET A 46 -7.07 -3.85 -0.35
C MET A 46 -8.24 -2.88 -0.38
N LEU A 47 -8.81 -2.58 0.78
CA LEU A 47 -9.75 -1.49 0.97
C LEU A 47 -8.96 -0.21 1.27
N ASP A 48 -9.10 0.81 0.45
CA ASP A 48 -8.50 2.13 0.65
C ASP A 48 -9.57 3.09 1.15
N THR A 49 -9.44 3.55 2.40
CA THR A 49 -10.43 4.41 3.05
C THR A 49 -10.47 5.79 2.40
N LYS A 50 -11.64 6.42 2.43
CA LYS A 50 -11.77 7.80 2.00
C LYS A 50 -10.98 8.74 2.91
N GLY A 51 -11.01 8.48 4.21
CA GLY A 51 -10.38 9.30 5.23
C GLY A 51 -11.08 10.65 5.50
N PRO A 52 -10.55 11.39 6.47
CA PRO A 52 -11.12 12.65 6.95
C PRO A 52 -10.69 13.83 6.06
N GLU A 53 -11.24 13.94 4.88
CA GLU A 53 -10.96 15.04 3.96
C GLU A 53 -11.66 16.34 4.40
N ILE A 54 -10.94 17.46 4.22
CA ILE A 54 -11.56 18.80 4.28
C ILE A 54 -12.04 19.14 2.88
N ARG A 55 -13.27 19.65 2.77
CA ARG A 55 -13.87 20.03 1.49
C ARG A 55 -14.52 21.39 1.54
N THR A 56 -14.50 22.11 0.40
CA THR A 56 -15.35 23.28 0.18
C THR A 56 -16.82 22.88 0.12
N GLY A 57 -17.73 23.80 0.44
CA GLY A 57 -19.17 23.55 0.41
C GLY A 57 -19.78 23.67 -0.98
N PHE A 58 -21.12 23.74 -0.98
CA PHE A 58 -21.91 24.00 -2.17
C PHE A 58 -21.89 25.49 -2.53
N LEU A 59 -22.18 25.82 -3.80
CA LEU A 59 -22.27 27.16 -4.30
C LEU A 59 -23.75 27.57 -4.51
N LYS A 60 -24.01 28.89 -4.49
CA LYS A 60 -25.39 29.44 -4.53
C LYS A 60 -26.23 28.92 -5.69
N ASP A 61 -25.65 28.87 -6.88
CA ASP A 61 -26.36 28.47 -8.09
C ASP A 61 -25.91 27.12 -8.65
N GLY A 62 -25.10 26.35 -7.88
CA GLY A 62 -24.48 25.13 -8.35
C GLY A 62 -23.46 25.33 -9.48
N LYS A 63 -23.11 26.60 -9.77
CA LYS A 63 -22.19 26.95 -10.83
C LYS A 63 -20.81 27.32 -10.26
N PRO A 64 -19.71 26.93 -10.95
CA PRO A 64 -18.38 27.35 -10.56
C PRO A 64 -18.25 28.88 -10.48
N ILE A 65 -17.57 29.37 -9.45
CA ILE A 65 -17.27 30.79 -9.25
C ILE A 65 -15.85 31.11 -9.71
N LYS A 66 -15.63 32.35 -10.18
CA LYS A 66 -14.33 32.82 -10.61
C LYS A 66 -13.70 33.66 -9.52
N LEU A 67 -12.60 33.18 -8.96
CA LEU A 67 -11.76 33.92 -8.00
C LEU A 67 -10.63 34.61 -8.76
N LYS A 68 -10.34 35.87 -8.41
CA LYS A 68 -9.30 36.66 -9.06
C LYS A 68 -8.09 36.81 -8.14
N GLU A 69 -6.91 36.86 -8.70
CA GLU A 69 -5.68 37.18 -7.96
C GLU A 69 -5.83 38.50 -7.20
N GLY A 70 -5.39 38.55 -5.96
CA GLY A 70 -5.49 39.71 -5.06
C GLY A 70 -6.86 39.89 -4.39
N GLN A 71 -7.90 39.19 -4.85
CA GLN A 71 -9.25 39.25 -4.28
C GLN A 71 -9.22 38.70 -2.82
N GLU A 72 -9.93 39.38 -1.94
CA GLU A 72 -10.21 38.87 -0.61
C GLU A 72 -11.49 38.04 -0.61
N ILE A 73 -11.47 36.93 0.12
CA ILE A 73 -12.59 36.01 0.28
C ILE A 73 -12.68 35.58 1.73
N THR A 74 -13.91 35.44 2.25
CA THR A 74 -14.16 34.91 3.58
C THR A 74 -14.49 33.42 3.51
N ILE A 75 -13.88 32.63 4.37
CA ILE A 75 -14.18 31.21 4.55
C ILE A 75 -14.96 31.05 5.86
N THR A 76 -16.11 30.43 5.80
CA THR A 76 -16.92 30.10 7.00
C THR A 76 -16.88 28.61 7.30
N THR A 77 -16.89 28.26 8.58
CA THR A 77 -17.04 26.87 9.04
C THR A 77 -18.50 26.41 9.14
N ASP A 78 -19.45 27.33 8.90
CA ASP A 78 -20.86 26.95 8.71
C ASP A 78 -21.06 26.32 7.34
N TYR A 79 -21.01 25.00 7.30
CA TYR A 79 -21.05 24.22 6.06
C TYR A 79 -22.43 24.22 5.38
N SER A 80 -23.48 24.78 6.03
CA SER A 80 -24.82 24.96 5.46
C SER A 80 -24.87 26.14 4.48
N ILE A 81 -23.91 27.07 4.58
CA ILE A 81 -23.85 28.27 3.72
C ILE A 81 -23.41 27.85 2.32
N LYS A 82 -24.23 28.20 1.33
CA LYS A 82 -23.90 28.11 -0.08
C LYS A 82 -23.05 29.30 -0.49
N GLY A 83 -21.84 29.04 -1.00
CA GLY A 83 -20.85 30.07 -1.27
C GLY A 83 -21.07 30.86 -2.56
N ASP A 84 -20.39 31.98 -2.63
CA ASP A 84 -20.29 32.88 -3.80
C ASP A 84 -18.84 33.44 -3.88
N GLU A 85 -18.61 34.45 -4.75
CA GLU A 85 -17.28 35.05 -4.92
C GLU A 85 -16.75 35.77 -3.67
N ASN A 86 -17.59 36.07 -2.67
CA ASN A 86 -17.19 36.79 -1.46
C ASN A 86 -17.01 35.87 -0.26
N MET A 87 -17.76 34.77 -0.21
CA MET A 87 -17.74 33.83 0.91
C MET A 87 -17.93 32.40 0.43
N ILE A 88 -17.13 31.46 0.95
CA ILE A 88 -17.30 30.02 0.75
C ILE A 88 -17.29 29.30 2.08
N SER A 89 -17.92 28.13 2.17
CA SER A 89 -17.87 27.30 3.35
C SER A 89 -16.83 26.18 3.21
N MET A 90 -16.27 25.72 4.35
CA MET A 90 -15.40 24.54 4.44
C MET A 90 -15.86 23.64 5.59
N SER A 91 -15.66 22.32 5.40
CA SER A 91 -16.17 21.29 6.31
C SER A 91 -15.45 21.21 7.67
N TYR A 92 -14.27 21.82 7.81
CA TYR A 92 -13.44 21.74 9.00
C TYR A 92 -13.82 22.82 10.03
N LYS A 93 -14.46 22.41 11.13
CA LYS A 93 -14.99 23.32 12.15
C LYS A 93 -13.92 24.08 12.94
N LYS A 94 -12.72 23.50 13.12
CA LYS A 94 -11.61 24.14 13.84
C LYS A 94 -10.73 25.01 12.95
N LEU A 95 -11.14 25.28 11.71
CA LEU A 95 -10.36 26.04 10.74
C LEU A 95 -9.82 27.37 11.30
N PRO A 96 -10.61 28.26 11.94
CA PRO A 96 -10.10 29.52 12.47
C PRO A 96 -9.24 29.36 13.74
N ILE A 97 -9.29 28.19 14.41
CA ILE A 97 -8.48 27.89 15.60
C ILE A 97 -7.08 27.45 15.17
N ASP A 98 -6.99 26.57 14.17
CA ASP A 98 -5.73 25.93 13.78
C ASP A 98 -4.94 26.75 12.77
N LEU A 99 -5.61 27.64 12.02
CA LEU A 99 -4.96 28.55 11.08
C LEU A 99 -4.45 29.83 11.75
N LYS A 100 -3.38 30.36 11.17
CA LYS A 100 -2.77 31.63 11.56
C LYS A 100 -2.57 32.53 10.33
N PRO A 101 -2.55 33.87 10.50
CA PRO A 101 -2.15 34.75 9.41
C PRO A 101 -0.84 34.30 8.74
N GLY A 102 -0.82 34.28 7.41
CA GLY A 102 0.30 33.80 6.62
C GLY A 102 0.24 32.29 6.25
N ASN A 103 -0.64 31.50 6.87
CA ASN A 103 -0.83 30.12 6.44
C ASN A 103 -1.42 30.05 5.01
N THR A 104 -1.12 28.98 4.31
CA THR A 104 -1.64 28.70 2.98
C THR A 104 -2.80 27.72 3.06
N ILE A 105 -3.84 27.96 2.28
CA ILE A 105 -4.92 27.02 2.01
C ILE A 105 -4.89 26.68 0.53
N LEU A 106 -4.83 25.39 0.20
CA LEU A 106 -4.90 24.90 -1.17
C LEU A 106 -6.26 24.28 -1.43
N CYS A 107 -6.91 24.64 -2.53
CA CYS A 107 -8.19 24.07 -2.95
C CYS A 107 -8.08 23.48 -4.36
N SER A 108 -8.91 22.46 -4.63
CA SER A 108 -9.01 21.84 -5.96
C SER A 108 -7.65 21.38 -6.49
N ASP A 109 -6.99 20.48 -5.77
CA ASP A 109 -5.66 19.94 -6.09
C ASP A 109 -4.59 21.02 -6.29
N GLY A 110 -4.64 22.08 -5.48
CA GLY A 110 -3.68 23.17 -5.52
C GLY A 110 -3.87 24.16 -6.67
N THR A 111 -4.92 24.01 -7.47
CA THR A 111 -5.23 24.99 -8.55
C THR A 111 -5.63 26.35 -8.01
N ILE A 112 -6.06 26.41 -6.74
CA ILE A 112 -6.42 27.64 -6.03
C ILE A 112 -5.57 27.73 -4.77
N THR A 113 -4.84 28.84 -4.65
CA THR A 113 -4.01 29.14 -3.48
C THR A 113 -4.58 30.36 -2.76
N LEU A 114 -4.88 30.20 -1.47
CA LEU A 114 -5.35 31.26 -0.61
C LEU A 114 -4.34 31.48 0.52
N ILE A 115 -4.09 32.77 0.87
CA ILE A 115 -3.29 33.12 2.04
C ILE A 115 -4.19 33.69 3.12
N VAL A 116 -4.07 33.15 4.33
CA VAL A 116 -4.82 33.59 5.50
C VAL A 116 -4.38 34.99 5.91
N LEU A 117 -5.31 35.91 6.02
CA LEU A 117 -5.12 37.30 6.50
C LEU A 117 -5.46 37.44 7.97
N SER A 118 -6.62 36.90 8.39
CA SER A 118 -7.07 36.92 9.78
C SER A 118 -8.03 35.78 10.06
N CYS A 119 -8.13 35.39 11.34
CA CYS A 119 -9.07 34.40 11.83
C CYS A 119 -9.98 35.03 12.87
N ASP A 120 -11.28 34.80 12.77
CA ASP A 120 -12.28 35.21 13.72
C ASP A 120 -12.91 33.97 14.38
N LEU A 121 -12.56 33.75 15.65
CA LEU A 121 -12.99 32.58 16.41
C LEU A 121 -14.46 32.63 16.79
N GLU A 122 -14.99 33.85 17.06
CA GLU A 122 -16.39 34.02 17.45
C GLU A 122 -17.34 33.85 16.27
N ALA A 123 -16.96 34.43 15.12
CA ALA A 123 -17.73 34.29 13.88
C ALA A 123 -17.52 32.92 13.18
N GLY A 124 -16.52 32.15 13.57
CA GLY A 124 -16.16 30.90 12.90
C GLY A 124 -15.68 31.13 11.46
N THR A 125 -14.96 32.24 11.21
CA THR A 125 -14.55 32.63 9.85
C THR A 125 -13.05 32.88 9.74
N VAL A 126 -12.54 32.70 8.50
CA VAL A 126 -11.16 32.99 8.14
C VAL A 126 -11.17 33.87 6.90
N LYS A 127 -10.51 35.03 6.98
CA LYS A 127 -10.36 35.93 5.85
C LYS A 127 -9.09 35.62 5.11
N CYS A 128 -9.19 35.43 3.80
CA CYS A 128 -8.08 35.03 2.93
C CYS A 128 -7.94 35.97 1.73
N ARG A 129 -6.74 35.92 1.11
CA ARG A 129 -6.45 36.55 -0.19
C ARG A 129 -6.10 35.49 -1.22
N CYS A 130 -6.72 35.57 -2.39
CA CYS A 130 -6.40 34.72 -3.53
C CYS A 130 -5.02 35.08 -4.11
N GLN A 131 -4.16 34.08 -4.27
CA GLN A 131 -2.81 34.28 -4.84
C GLN A 131 -2.78 34.12 -6.36
N ASN A 132 -3.81 33.51 -6.93
CA ASN A 132 -3.92 33.28 -8.36
C ASN A 132 -5.39 33.38 -8.81
N THR A 133 -5.59 33.61 -10.12
CA THR A 133 -6.91 33.58 -10.73
C THR A 133 -7.27 32.17 -11.12
N ALA A 134 -8.39 31.64 -10.62
CA ALA A 134 -8.87 30.30 -10.90
C ALA A 134 -10.40 30.19 -10.75
N THR A 135 -10.94 29.06 -11.18
CA THR A 135 -12.37 28.75 -11.08
C THR A 135 -12.58 27.66 -10.02
N LEU A 136 -13.41 27.96 -9.01
CA LEU A 136 -13.76 27.03 -7.94
C LEU A 136 -15.11 26.39 -8.22
N GLY A 137 -15.13 25.05 -8.30
CA GLY A 137 -16.35 24.26 -8.32
C GLY A 137 -16.78 23.83 -6.91
N GLU A 138 -17.91 23.11 -6.82
CA GLU A 138 -18.44 22.61 -5.55
C GLU A 138 -17.62 21.45 -4.97
N ARG A 139 -17.59 21.37 -3.64
CA ARG A 139 -17.08 20.23 -2.86
C ARG A 139 -15.65 19.79 -3.22
N LYS A 140 -14.80 20.76 -3.52
CA LYS A 140 -13.39 20.52 -3.85
C LYS A 140 -12.60 20.21 -2.59
N ASN A 141 -11.57 19.37 -2.72
CA ASN A 141 -10.63 19.07 -1.65
C ASN A 141 -9.89 20.33 -1.18
N VAL A 142 -9.54 20.32 0.09
CA VAL A 142 -8.81 21.40 0.76
C VAL A 142 -7.63 20.81 1.50
N ASN A 143 -6.43 21.33 1.26
CA ASN A 143 -5.22 20.99 1.96
C ASN A 143 -4.73 22.20 2.75
N LEU A 144 -4.15 21.95 3.92
CA LEU A 144 -3.65 22.96 4.85
C LEU A 144 -2.15 22.70 5.14
N PRO A 145 -1.25 23.02 4.20
CA PRO A 145 0.18 22.70 4.32
C PRO A 145 0.79 23.20 5.63
N GLY A 146 1.44 22.29 6.36
CA GLY A 146 2.12 22.64 7.61
C GLY A 146 1.21 22.88 8.82
N VAL A 147 -0.10 22.66 8.70
CA VAL A 147 -1.06 22.82 9.80
C VAL A 147 -1.41 21.46 10.38
N VAL A 148 -1.32 21.33 11.70
CA VAL A 148 -1.80 20.16 12.43
C VAL A 148 -3.32 20.25 12.56
N VAL A 149 -4.03 19.29 12.02
CA VAL A 149 -5.50 19.25 12.01
C VAL A 149 -6.04 18.24 13.00
N ASP A 150 -7.11 18.60 13.71
CA ASP A 150 -7.81 17.71 14.64
C ASP A 150 -9.00 17.03 13.94
N LEU A 151 -8.69 16.03 13.13
CA LEU A 151 -9.65 15.19 12.42
C LEU A 151 -9.60 13.75 12.95
N PRO A 152 -10.73 13.00 12.95
CA PRO A 152 -10.74 11.61 13.37
C PRO A 152 -9.89 10.76 12.41
N THR A 153 -9.31 9.66 12.89
CA THR A 153 -8.54 8.71 12.05
C THR A 153 -9.46 8.00 11.05
N LEU A 154 -10.65 7.59 11.50
CA LEU A 154 -11.70 7.01 10.67
C LEU A 154 -12.96 7.85 10.77
N THR A 155 -13.54 8.20 9.64
CA THR A 155 -14.88 8.80 9.58
C THR A 155 -15.95 7.72 9.82
N GLU A 156 -17.20 8.12 10.08
CA GLU A 156 -18.32 7.17 10.19
C GLU A 156 -18.51 6.38 8.90
N LYS A 157 -18.29 7.03 7.73
CA LYS A 157 -18.31 6.36 6.45
C LYS A 157 -17.21 5.29 6.36
N ASP A 158 -15.98 5.59 6.76
CA ASP A 158 -14.89 4.62 6.74
C ASP A 158 -15.21 3.40 7.61
N LYS A 159 -15.80 3.63 8.77
CA LYS A 159 -16.25 2.55 9.68
C LYS A 159 -17.33 1.67 9.05
N GLU A 160 -18.31 2.29 8.37
CA GLU A 160 -19.35 1.60 7.63
C GLU A 160 -18.76 0.79 6.46
N ASP A 161 -17.85 1.37 5.68
CA ASP A 161 -17.19 0.72 4.56
C ASP A 161 -16.39 -0.50 5.04
N ILE A 162 -15.65 -0.37 6.13
CA ILE A 162 -14.81 -1.45 6.68
C ILE A 162 -15.70 -2.58 7.23
N MET A 163 -16.66 -2.27 8.11
CA MET A 163 -17.45 -3.30 8.78
C MET A 163 -18.58 -3.82 7.91
N GLY A 164 -19.20 -2.97 7.08
CA GLY A 164 -20.34 -3.33 6.23
C GLY A 164 -19.94 -4.04 4.94
N TRP A 165 -18.76 -3.72 4.39
CA TRP A 165 -18.27 -4.31 3.16
C TRP A 165 -16.92 -5.04 3.31
N GLY A 166 -15.94 -4.43 3.94
CA GLY A 166 -14.57 -4.96 4.01
C GLY A 166 -14.50 -6.30 4.74
N VAL A 167 -14.97 -6.34 5.99
CA VAL A 167 -14.96 -7.55 6.83
C VAL A 167 -15.77 -8.69 6.21
N PRO A 168 -17.03 -8.48 5.75
CA PRO A 168 -17.80 -9.55 5.11
C PRO A 168 -17.14 -10.09 3.84
N ASN A 169 -16.36 -9.27 3.14
CA ASN A 169 -15.63 -9.67 1.95
C ASN A 169 -14.24 -10.24 2.20
N ASN A 170 -13.88 -10.49 3.46
CA ASN A 170 -12.61 -11.13 3.83
C ASN A 170 -11.40 -10.44 3.16
N ILE A 171 -11.33 -9.11 3.29
CA ILE A 171 -10.23 -8.31 2.73
C ILE A 171 -8.90 -8.62 3.42
N ASP A 172 -7.81 -8.48 2.69
CA ASP A 172 -6.46 -8.78 3.21
C ASP A 172 -5.84 -7.61 3.95
N MET A 173 -6.16 -6.37 3.53
CA MET A 173 -5.57 -5.16 4.11
C MET A 173 -6.47 -3.93 3.97
N ILE A 174 -6.23 -2.97 4.84
CA ILE A 174 -6.83 -1.64 4.79
C ILE A 174 -5.71 -0.61 4.62
N ALA A 175 -5.79 0.20 3.57
CA ALA A 175 -4.98 1.40 3.43
C ALA A 175 -5.69 2.56 4.15
N VAL A 176 -5.12 2.99 5.26
CA VAL A 176 -5.68 4.03 6.13
C VAL A 176 -5.21 5.40 5.64
N SER A 177 -6.14 6.22 5.17
CA SER A 177 -5.84 7.55 4.64
C SER A 177 -5.51 8.55 5.74
N PHE A 178 -4.61 9.48 5.45
CA PHE A 178 -4.21 10.60 6.31
C PHE A 178 -3.71 10.18 7.71
N VAL A 179 -2.92 9.11 7.78
CA VAL A 179 -2.26 8.71 9.04
C VAL A 179 -1.26 9.77 9.46
N ARG A 180 -1.37 10.24 10.71
CA ARG A 180 -0.58 11.35 11.26
C ARG A 180 0.37 10.91 12.37
N LYS A 181 0.00 9.86 13.11
CA LYS A 181 0.73 9.37 14.29
C LYS A 181 0.48 7.88 14.54
N GLY A 182 1.33 7.22 15.32
CA GLY A 182 1.21 5.79 15.61
C GLY A 182 -0.08 5.43 16.32
N SER A 183 -0.59 6.30 17.20
CA SER A 183 -1.86 6.06 17.90
C SER A 183 -3.09 5.98 16.98
N ASP A 184 -3.02 6.52 15.75
CA ASP A 184 -4.06 6.35 14.75
C ASP A 184 -4.25 4.87 14.42
N LEU A 185 -3.15 4.13 14.24
CA LEU A 185 -3.16 2.70 13.94
C LEU A 185 -3.69 1.87 15.10
N VAL A 186 -3.33 2.25 16.33
CA VAL A 186 -3.86 1.62 17.55
C VAL A 186 -5.39 1.78 17.60
N THR A 187 -5.89 2.97 17.30
CA THR A 187 -7.33 3.25 17.24
C THR A 187 -8.04 2.38 16.18
N VAL A 188 -7.45 2.25 14.98
CA VAL A 188 -8.01 1.40 13.92
C VAL A 188 -8.00 -0.07 14.35
N ARG A 189 -6.94 -0.58 15.00
CA ARG A 189 -6.89 -1.95 15.50
C ARG A 189 -7.95 -2.21 16.59
N GLN A 190 -8.15 -1.25 17.50
CA GLN A 190 -9.20 -1.34 18.51
C GLN A 190 -10.59 -1.39 17.86
N PHE A 191 -10.83 -0.57 16.85
CA PHE A 191 -12.07 -0.57 16.08
C PHE A 191 -12.32 -1.92 15.38
N LEU A 192 -11.30 -2.51 14.78
CA LEU A 192 -11.39 -3.81 14.11
C LEU A 192 -11.62 -4.97 15.10
N GLY A 193 -11.26 -4.82 16.38
CA GLY A 193 -11.42 -5.85 17.40
C GLY A 193 -10.81 -7.19 16.97
N PRO A 194 -11.60 -8.30 16.96
CA PRO A 194 -11.11 -9.63 16.58
C PRO A 194 -10.54 -9.69 15.15
N HIS A 195 -11.07 -8.89 14.23
CA HIS A 195 -10.66 -8.86 12.82
C HIS A 195 -9.25 -8.27 12.62
N ALA A 196 -8.72 -7.51 13.60
CA ALA A 196 -7.38 -6.93 13.55
C ALA A 196 -6.24 -7.97 13.41
N LYS A 197 -6.50 -9.23 13.75
CA LYS A 197 -5.52 -10.32 13.58
C LYS A 197 -5.35 -10.74 12.12
N HIS A 198 -6.40 -10.61 11.32
CA HIS A 198 -6.46 -11.10 9.95
C HIS A 198 -6.25 -9.99 8.93
N ILE A 199 -6.68 -8.76 9.23
CA ILE A 199 -6.59 -7.62 8.32
C ILE A 199 -5.31 -6.83 8.63
N LYS A 200 -4.46 -6.62 7.61
CA LYS A 200 -3.23 -5.82 7.72
C LYS A 200 -3.51 -4.34 7.51
N LEU A 201 -2.81 -3.49 8.25
CA LEU A 201 -2.93 -2.04 8.13
C LEU A 201 -1.78 -1.49 7.31
N MET A 202 -2.12 -0.72 6.29
CA MET A 202 -1.20 0.07 5.48
C MET A 202 -1.41 1.55 5.80
N SER A 203 -0.38 2.20 6.32
CA SER A 203 -0.44 3.64 6.60
C SER A 203 -0.18 4.44 5.34
N LYS A 204 -1.09 5.32 4.97
CA LYS A 204 -0.88 6.30 3.90
C LYS A 204 -0.31 7.57 4.52
N VAL A 205 0.91 7.92 4.14
CA VAL A 205 1.57 9.15 4.56
C VAL A 205 1.30 10.21 3.51
N GLU A 206 0.41 11.13 3.85
CA GLU A 206 -0.22 12.09 2.93
C GLU A 206 -0.05 13.54 3.39
N ASN A 207 0.58 13.78 4.55
CA ASN A 207 0.76 15.11 5.11
C ASN A 207 2.11 15.26 5.84
N GLN A 208 2.44 16.50 6.18
CA GLN A 208 3.69 16.83 6.85
C GLN A 208 3.79 16.19 8.24
N GLU A 209 2.70 16.15 9.01
CA GLU A 209 2.66 15.56 10.35
C GLU A 209 3.03 14.07 10.29
N GLY A 210 2.48 13.30 9.33
CA GLY A 210 2.80 11.90 9.12
C GLY A 210 4.27 11.66 8.74
N VAL A 211 4.88 12.58 7.97
CA VAL A 211 6.31 12.53 7.65
C VAL A 211 7.16 12.76 8.90
N ILE A 212 6.80 13.73 9.74
CA ILE A 212 7.49 14.04 10.99
C ILE A 212 7.41 12.87 11.97
N ASN A 213 6.21 12.27 12.11
CA ASN A 213 5.95 11.17 13.04
C ASN A 213 6.21 9.79 12.42
N PHE A 214 6.94 9.72 11.31
CA PHE A 214 7.12 8.50 10.55
C PHE A 214 7.63 7.31 11.38
N ASP A 215 8.60 7.54 12.27
CA ASP A 215 9.19 6.46 13.09
C ASP A 215 8.20 5.89 14.12
N GLU A 216 7.28 6.72 14.62
CA GLU A 216 6.19 6.27 15.49
C GLU A 216 5.18 5.44 14.69
N ILE A 217 4.77 5.91 13.52
CA ILE A 217 3.87 5.19 12.62
C ILE A 217 4.51 3.86 12.19
N LEU A 218 5.82 3.86 11.89
CA LEU A 218 6.56 2.68 11.47
C LEU A 218 6.50 1.54 12.50
N ARG A 219 6.46 1.85 13.79
CA ARG A 219 6.32 0.84 14.84
C ARG A 219 4.96 0.13 14.80
N GLU A 220 3.89 0.90 14.56
CA GLU A 220 2.50 0.43 14.72
C GLU A 220 1.89 -0.16 13.44
N THR A 221 2.38 0.20 12.28
CA THR A 221 1.81 -0.24 10.99
C THR A 221 2.34 -1.60 10.52
N ASP A 222 1.61 -2.28 9.62
CA ASP A 222 2.09 -3.48 8.93
C ASP A 222 2.81 -3.15 7.61
N SER A 223 2.42 -2.06 6.95
CA SER A 223 2.97 -1.61 5.67
C SER A 223 2.75 -0.12 5.45
N PHE A 224 3.35 0.45 4.41
CA PHE A 224 3.25 1.86 4.07
C PHE A 224 2.83 2.09 2.63
N MET A 225 2.20 3.25 2.40
CA MET A 225 2.01 3.82 1.07
C MET A 225 2.57 5.24 1.05
N VAL A 226 3.49 5.52 0.14
CA VAL A 226 3.93 6.86 -0.21
C VAL A 226 2.90 7.42 -1.19
N ALA A 227 1.89 8.11 -0.66
CA ALA A 227 0.78 8.65 -1.42
C ALA A 227 1.13 10.07 -1.93
N ARG A 228 1.84 10.11 -3.06
CA ARG A 228 2.50 11.33 -3.56
C ARG A 228 1.52 12.44 -3.98
N GLY A 229 0.27 12.09 -4.29
CA GLY A 229 -0.75 13.06 -4.65
C GLY A 229 -1.01 14.06 -3.53
N ASP A 230 -1.58 13.59 -2.42
CA ASP A 230 -1.90 14.43 -1.28
C ASP A 230 -0.64 14.95 -0.59
N LEU A 231 0.39 14.11 -0.45
CA LEU A 231 1.67 14.54 0.12
C LEU A 231 2.28 15.71 -0.65
N GLY A 232 2.12 15.74 -1.98
CA GLY A 232 2.61 16.82 -2.83
C GLY A 232 1.86 18.13 -2.68
N MET A 233 0.68 18.11 -2.05
CA MET A 233 -0.06 19.31 -1.65
C MET A 233 0.35 19.80 -0.26
N GLU A 234 0.90 18.93 0.56
CA GLU A 234 1.18 19.18 1.97
C GLU A 234 2.64 19.56 2.25
N ILE A 235 3.56 19.18 1.38
CA ILE A 235 4.99 19.54 1.46
C ILE A 235 5.46 20.18 0.15
N PRO A 236 6.56 20.96 0.16
CA PRO A 236 7.13 21.51 -1.08
C PRO A 236 7.42 20.40 -2.10
N VAL A 237 7.00 20.61 -3.35
CA VAL A 237 7.06 19.61 -4.42
C VAL A 237 8.48 19.09 -4.65
N GLU A 238 9.48 19.93 -4.50
CA GLU A 238 10.90 19.58 -4.61
C GLU A 238 11.41 18.69 -3.48
N LYS A 239 10.63 18.46 -2.41
CA LYS A 239 10.97 17.59 -1.27
C LYS A 239 10.29 16.23 -1.32
N ILE A 240 9.36 15.99 -2.26
CA ILE A 240 8.62 14.74 -2.35
C ILE A 240 9.56 13.54 -2.52
N PHE A 241 10.56 13.66 -3.41
CA PHE A 241 11.50 12.58 -3.65
C PHE A 241 12.36 12.23 -2.42
N LEU A 242 12.70 13.24 -1.59
CA LEU A 242 13.42 13.01 -0.32
C LEU A 242 12.55 12.24 0.67
N ALA A 243 11.28 12.63 0.82
CA ALA A 243 10.32 11.92 1.66
C ALA A 243 10.14 10.48 1.18
N GLN A 244 9.95 10.26 -0.13
CA GLN A 244 9.86 8.93 -0.73
C GLN A 244 11.07 8.06 -0.38
N LYS A 245 12.29 8.54 -0.64
CA LYS A 245 13.53 7.79 -0.37
C LYS A 245 13.70 7.46 1.11
N MET A 246 13.42 8.42 1.99
CA MET A 246 13.50 8.24 3.44
C MET A 246 12.51 7.18 3.93
N MET A 247 11.26 7.26 3.49
CA MET A 247 10.21 6.31 3.89
C MET A 247 10.52 4.90 3.40
N ILE A 248 10.91 4.75 2.13
CA ILE A 248 11.28 3.46 1.54
C ILE A 248 12.47 2.86 2.29
N TYR A 249 13.53 3.64 2.51
CA TYR A 249 14.72 3.17 3.21
C TYR A 249 14.41 2.64 4.62
N LYS A 250 13.66 3.43 5.42
CA LYS A 250 13.29 3.03 6.78
C LYS A 250 12.38 1.80 6.81
N CYS A 251 11.44 1.67 5.87
CA CYS A 251 10.61 0.47 5.72
C CYS A 251 11.46 -0.76 5.40
N ASN A 252 12.40 -0.64 4.48
CA ASN A 252 13.29 -1.74 4.09
C ASN A 252 14.12 -2.22 5.28
N LEU A 253 14.66 -1.31 6.10
CA LEU A 253 15.46 -1.68 7.27
C LEU A 253 14.72 -2.57 8.26
N VAL A 254 13.42 -2.34 8.46
CA VAL A 254 12.59 -3.13 9.38
C VAL A 254 11.84 -4.27 8.69
N GLY A 255 11.94 -4.38 7.36
CA GLY A 255 11.28 -5.43 6.57
C GLY A 255 9.77 -5.25 6.44
N LYS A 256 9.26 -4.02 6.56
CA LYS A 256 7.86 -3.69 6.28
C LYS A 256 7.71 -3.26 4.82
N PRO A 257 6.75 -3.80 4.07
CA PRO A 257 6.60 -3.48 2.67
C PRO A 257 6.10 -2.06 2.48
N VAL A 258 6.55 -1.43 1.40
CA VAL A 258 6.17 -0.07 1.03
C VAL A 258 5.70 -0.01 -0.42
N VAL A 259 4.64 0.76 -0.64
CA VAL A 259 4.02 1.00 -1.95
C VAL A 259 4.31 2.44 -2.37
N THR A 260 4.80 2.65 -3.58
CA THR A 260 4.88 3.98 -4.19
C THR A 260 3.67 4.20 -5.09
N ALA A 261 2.94 5.28 -4.85
CA ALA A 261 1.64 5.54 -5.44
C ALA A 261 1.52 6.92 -6.07
N THR A 262 0.54 7.07 -6.93
CA THR A 262 0.05 8.28 -7.58
C THR A 262 0.94 8.78 -8.72
N GLN A 263 0.32 9.05 -9.85
CA GLN A 263 0.92 9.61 -11.07
C GLN A 263 2.13 8.80 -11.59
N MET A 264 2.05 7.48 -11.47
CA MET A 264 3.13 6.60 -11.91
C MET A 264 3.20 6.51 -13.44
N LEU A 265 2.06 6.24 -14.10
CA LEU A 265 1.89 6.18 -15.56
C LEU A 265 0.65 6.97 -16.00
N GLU A 266 0.42 8.12 -15.40
CA GLU A 266 -0.80 8.95 -15.52
C GLU A 266 -1.22 9.20 -16.97
N SER A 267 -0.26 9.45 -17.87
CA SER A 267 -0.55 9.67 -19.29
C SER A 267 -1.22 8.48 -19.96
N MET A 268 -1.06 7.27 -19.38
CA MET A 268 -1.67 6.04 -19.91
C MET A 268 -3.18 5.92 -19.61
N ILE A 269 -3.76 6.86 -18.88
CA ILE A 269 -5.22 7.00 -18.83
C ILE A 269 -5.77 7.21 -20.26
N LYS A 270 -5.07 7.99 -21.08
CA LYS A 270 -5.49 8.36 -22.44
C LYS A 270 -4.55 7.89 -23.55
N SER A 271 -3.31 7.52 -23.21
CA SER A 271 -2.27 7.15 -24.18
C SER A 271 -1.89 5.66 -24.03
N PRO A 272 -1.63 4.94 -25.15
CA PRO A 272 -1.17 3.54 -25.08
C PRO A 272 0.29 3.41 -24.62
N ARG A 273 1.01 4.52 -24.43
CA ARG A 273 2.40 4.55 -23.97
C ARG A 273 2.59 5.63 -22.92
N PRO A 274 3.39 5.38 -21.87
CA PRO A 274 3.75 6.41 -20.90
C PRO A 274 4.74 7.38 -21.52
N THR A 275 4.90 8.53 -20.88
CA THR A 275 6.03 9.42 -21.13
C THR A 275 7.33 8.77 -20.64
N ARG A 276 8.47 9.29 -21.12
CA ARG A 276 9.79 8.81 -20.67
C ARG A 276 10.03 9.14 -19.20
N ALA A 277 9.54 10.30 -18.75
CA ALA A 277 9.62 10.71 -17.34
C ALA A 277 8.88 9.74 -16.42
N GLU A 278 7.65 9.33 -16.77
CA GLU A 278 6.87 8.35 -16.01
C GLU A 278 7.54 6.98 -15.96
N ALA A 279 8.05 6.47 -17.08
CA ALA A 279 8.79 5.22 -17.11
C ALA A 279 10.04 5.27 -16.21
N THR A 280 10.73 6.41 -16.19
CA THR A 280 11.89 6.63 -15.32
C THR A 280 11.46 6.77 -13.85
N ASP A 281 10.33 7.38 -13.56
CA ASP A 281 9.78 7.48 -12.19
C ASP A 281 9.47 6.11 -11.60
N VAL A 282 8.80 5.23 -12.36
CA VAL A 282 8.55 3.84 -11.93
C VAL A 282 9.88 3.11 -11.66
N ALA A 283 10.85 3.22 -12.58
CA ALA A 283 12.16 2.60 -12.41
C ALA A 283 12.86 3.12 -11.15
N ASN A 284 12.86 4.43 -10.91
CA ASN A 284 13.47 5.03 -9.73
C ASN A 284 12.81 4.59 -8.43
N ALA A 285 11.48 4.41 -8.38
CA ALA A 285 10.81 3.85 -7.22
C ALA A 285 11.31 2.43 -6.90
N VAL A 286 11.50 1.60 -7.93
CA VAL A 286 12.08 0.25 -7.78
C VAL A 286 13.52 0.31 -7.29
N LEU A 287 14.34 1.20 -7.86
CA LEU A 287 15.75 1.40 -7.46
C LEU A 287 15.86 1.95 -6.03
N ASP A 288 14.92 2.77 -5.59
CA ASP A 288 14.83 3.25 -4.20
C ASP A 288 14.53 2.11 -3.21
N GLY A 289 14.01 0.98 -3.69
CA GLY A 289 13.70 -0.21 -2.87
C GLY A 289 12.22 -0.42 -2.56
N THR A 290 11.29 0.23 -3.28
CA THR A 290 9.85 0.00 -3.07
C THR A 290 9.48 -1.48 -3.29
N ASP A 291 8.52 -1.97 -2.53
CA ASP A 291 8.03 -3.35 -2.68
C ASP A 291 6.97 -3.46 -3.79
N CYS A 292 6.11 -2.45 -3.87
CA CYS A 292 5.05 -2.36 -4.88
C CYS A 292 5.00 -0.97 -5.50
N VAL A 293 4.45 -0.90 -6.69
CA VAL A 293 4.05 0.33 -7.38
C VAL A 293 2.55 0.26 -7.66
N MET A 294 1.85 1.40 -7.61
CA MET A 294 0.40 1.44 -7.72
C MET A 294 -0.06 2.25 -8.91
N LEU A 295 -0.99 1.69 -9.69
CA LEU A 295 -1.79 2.40 -10.68
C LEU A 295 -3.09 2.90 -10.04
N SER A 296 -3.63 3.98 -10.53
CA SER A 296 -4.89 4.59 -10.10
C SER A 296 -5.85 4.70 -11.31
N GLY A 297 -6.01 5.88 -11.87
CA GLY A 297 -6.86 6.12 -13.03
C GLY A 297 -6.48 5.29 -14.25
N GLU A 298 -5.21 4.95 -14.40
CA GLU A 298 -4.66 4.16 -15.52
C GLU A 298 -5.34 2.78 -15.66
N SER A 299 -5.65 2.14 -14.53
CA SER A 299 -6.33 0.85 -14.51
C SER A 299 -7.83 0.94 -14.17
N ALA A 300 -8.26 1.97 -13.42
CA ALA A 300 -9.64 2.12 -12.96
C ALA A 300 -10.58 2.75 -14.00
N ALA A 301 -10.10 3.73 -14.75
CA ALA A 301 -10.90 4.53 -15.69
C ALA A 301 -10.18 4.76 -17.03
N GLY A 302 -8.96 4.26 -17.20
CA GLY A 302 -8.16 4.47 -18.40
C GLY A 302 -8.62 3.66 -19.60
N ALA A 303 -8.22 4.11 -20.77
CA ALA A 303 -8.51 3.41 -22.04
C ALA A 303 -7.64 2.14 -22.23
N TYR A 304 -6.53 2.01 -21.50
CA TYR A 304 -5.52 0.97 -21.73
C TYR A 304 -5.10 0.23 -20.44
N PRO A 305 -6.05 -0.28 -19.60
CA PRO A 305 -5.73 -0.81 -18.27
C PRO A 305 -4.77 -2.02 -18.31
N GLU A 306 -5.01 -2.99 -19.21
CA GLU A 306 -4.13 -4.16 -19.37
C GLU A 306 -2.71 -3.75 -19.79
N LEU A 307 -2.60 -2.80 -20.72
CA LEU A 307 -1.32 -2.35 -21.25
C LEU A 307 -0.54 -1.56 -20.18
N ALA A 308 -1.23 -0.78 -19.35
CA ALA A 308 -0.62 -0.06 -18.24
C ALA A 308 0.03 -1.02 -17.24
N VAL A 309 -0.68 -2.08 -16.83
CA VAL A 309 -0.12 -3.12 -15.94
C VAL A 309 1.07 -3.83 -16.59
N LYS A 310 0.96 -4.23 -17.86
CA LYS A 310 2.06 -4.88 -18.60
C LYS A 310 3.30 -4.02 -18.69
N ILE A 311 3.13 -2.73 -19.01
CA ILE A 311 4.26 -1.79 -19.13
C ILE A 311 4.90 -1.57 -17.77
N MET A 312 4.11 -1.35 -16.73
CA MET A 312 4.60 -1.20 -15.35
C MET A 312 5.41 -2.43 -14.91
N ALA A 313 4.89 -3.65 -15.12
CA ALA A 313 5.59 -4.89 -14.80
C ALA A 313 6.94 -5.00 -15.55
N ARG A 314 6.96 -4.66 -16.84
CA ARG A 314 8.20 -4.68 -17.63
C ARG A 314 9.24 -3.69 -17.14
N ILE A 315 8.83 -2.47 -16.75
CA ILE A 315 9.75 -1.47 -16.19
C ILE A 315 10.31 -1.99 -14.86
N CYS A 316 9.47 -2.56 -13.98
CA CYS A 316 9.91 -3.14 -12.72
C CYS A 316 10.94 -4.25 -12.93
N ILE A 317 10.67 -5.21 -13.82
CA ILE A 317 11.61 -6.29 -14.15
C ILE A 317 12.94 -5.75 -14.65
N GLN A 318 12.91 -4.75 -15.55
CA GLN A 318 14.13 -4.15 -16.09
C GLN A 318 14.93 -3.41 -15.01
N ALA A 319 14.26 -2.67 -14.13
CA ALA A 319 14.91 -1.98 -13.02
C ALA A 319 15.50 -2.98 -12.01
N GLU A 320 14.78 -4.04 -11.67
CA GLU A 320 15.27 -5.11 -10.80
C GLU A 320 16.51 -5.80 -11.36
N SER A 321 16.56 -6.04 -12.67
CA SER A 321 17.73 -6.69 -13.32
C SER A 321 19.01 -5.85 -13.28
N SER A 322 18.90 -4.54 -13.02
CA SER A 322 20.03 -3.61 -12.94
C SER A 322 20.60 -3.41 -11.52
N LEU A 323 19.97 -4.02 -10.50
CA LEU A 323 20.36 -3.82 -9.10
C LEU A 323 21.60 -4.62 -8.72
N ASP A 324 22.47 -4.00 -7.89
CA ASP A 324 23.54 -4.70 -7.17
C ASP A 324 22.99 -5.34 -5.88
N TYR A 325 22.44 -6.54 -6.01
CA TYR A 325 21.88 -7.29 -4.89
C TYR A 325 22.91 -7.66 -3.82
N GLU A 326 24.19 -7.79 -4.17
CA GLU A 326 25.25 -8.06 -3.19
C GLU A 326 25.48 -6.83 -2.29
N ALA A 327 25.52 -5.63 -2.87
CA ALA A 327 25.64 -4.38 -2.13
C ALA A 327 24.40 -4.16 -1.24
N ILE A 328 23.20 -4.38 -1.76
CA ILE A 328 21.95 -4.27 -0.99
C ILE A 328 21.97 -5.25 0.20
N PHE A 329 22.31 -6.50 -0.01
CA PHE A 329 22.40 -7.50 1.05
C PHE A 329 23.40 -7.09 2.14
N LYS A 330 24.59 -6.61 1.76
CA LYS A 330 25.60 -6.14 2.71
C LYS A 330 25.10 -4.97 3.55
N GLU A 331 24.37 -4.04 2.95
CA GLU A 331 23.77 -2.90 3.65
C GLU A 331 22.69 -3.36 4.63
N MET A 332 21.82 -4.28 4.22
CA MET A 332 20.78 -4.83 5.11
C MET A 332 21.39 -5.55 6.33
N ILE A 333 22.44 -6.34 6.13
CA ILE A 333 23.15 -7.01 7.24
C ILE A 333 23.84 -6.01 8.16
N ARG A 334 24.49 -4.99 7.61
CA ARG A 334 25.18 -3.94 8.40
C ARG A 334 24.23 -3.15 9.28
N SER A 335 23.03 -2.89 8.78
CA SER A 335 22.00 -2.08 9.45
C SER A 335 21.08 -2.89 10.36
N ALA A 336 21.19 -4.23 10.36
CA ALA A 336 20.37 -5.09 11.20
C ALA A 336 20.74 -4.94 12.68
N PRO A 337 19.76 -4.91 13.59
CA PRO A 337 20.02 -4.85 15.03
C PRO A 337 20.69 -6.14 15.53
N LEU A 338 21.59 -6.00 16.48
CA LEU A 338 22.26 -7.12 17.14
C LEU A 338 21.89 -7.19 18.64
N PRO A 339 21.64 -8.39 19.20
CA PRO A 339 21.60 -9.70 18.48
C PRO A 339 20.34 -9.83 17.61
N MET A 340 20.49 -10.44 16.43
CA MET A 340 19.34 -10.81 15.60
C MET A 340 18.50 -11.87 16.30
N SER A 341 17.19 -11.86 16.04
CA SER A 341 16.34 -13.00 16.44
C SER A 341 16.81 -14.29 15.72
N PRO A 342 16.61 -15.48 16.32
CA PRO A 342 17.01 -16.74 15.68
C PRO A 342 16.42 -16.91 14.26
N LEU A 343 15.16 -16.52 14.08
CA LEU A 343 14.48 -16.62 12.78
C LEU A 343 15.05 -15.63 11.75
N GLU A 344 15.38 -14.43 12.16
CA GLU A 344 15.98 -13.41 11.29
C GLU A 344 17.41 -13.79 10.89
N SER A 345 18.21 -14.29 11.83
CA SER A 345 19.55 -14.82 11.56
C SER A 345 19.50 -15.95 10.52
N LEU A 346 18.52 -16.84 10.65
CA LEU A 346 18.33 -17.93 9.71
C LEU A 346 17.88 -17.44 8.32
N ALA A 347 16.96 -16.49 8.26
CA ALA A 347 16.48 -15.90 7.01
C ALA A 347 17.63 -15.22 6.24
N SER A 348 18.45 -14.43 6.93
CA SER A 348 19.62 -13.80 6.32
C SER A 348 20.66 -14.81 5.84
N SER A 349 20.84 -15.91 6.60
CA SER A 349 21.74 -17.01 6.21
C SER A 349 21.24 -17.76 4.98
N ALA A 350 19.92 -17.93 4.81
CA ALA A 350 19.34 -18.54 3.62
C ALA A 350 19.62 -17.70 2.36
N VAL A 351 19.46 -16.36 2.46
CA VAL A 351 19.81 -15.45 1.35
C VAL A 351 21.29 -15.50 1.04
N ARG A 352 22.15 -15.46 2.06
CA ARG A 352 23.60 -15.60 1.87
C ARG A 352 23.96 -16.91 1.19
N THR A 353 23.33 -18.01 1.60
CA THR A 353 23.52 -19.33 1.01
C THR A 353 23.11 -19.34 -0.46
N ALA A 354 21.94 -18.80 -0.79
CA ALA A 354 21.45 -18.70 -2.15
C ALA A 354 22.43 -17.90 -3.05
N ASN A 355 22.90 -16.75 -2.57
CA ASN A 355 23.86 -15.92 -3.29
C ASN A 355 25.21 -16.67 -3.55
N LYS A 356 25.73 -17.40 -2.56
CA LYS A 356 26.99 -18.12 -2.67
C LYS A 356 26.89 -19.42 -3.47
N ALA A 357 25.78 -20.14 -3.36
CA ALA A 357 25.49 -21.33 -4.15
C ALA A 357 25.02 -21.01 -5.58
N LYS A 358 24.80 -19.72 -5.92
CA LYS A 358 24.17 -19.27 -7.17
C LYS A 358 22.85 -20.01 -7.44
N ALA A 359 22.08 -20.21 -6.37
CA ALA A 359 20.79 -20.83 -6.46
C ALA A 359 19.83 -20.00 -7.34
N LYS A 360 18.87 -20.65 -7.98
CA LYS A 360 17.87 -20.00 -8.84
C LYS A 360 16.60 -19.62 -8.10
N LEU A 361 16.37 -20.22 -6.92
CA LEU A 361 15.15 -20.05 -6.15
C LEU A 361 15.45 -20.25 -4.66
N ILE A 362 14.70 -19.53 -3.80
CA ILE A 362 14.60 -19.86 -2.38
C ILE A 362 13.19 -20.36 -2.14
N VAL A 363 13.04 -21.56 -1.58
CA VAL A 363 11.74 -22.13 -1.18
C VAL A 363 11.60 -22.01 0.32
N VAL A 364 10.51 -21.42 0.80
CA VAL A 364 10.25 -21.24 2.23
C VAL A 364 8.93 -21.89 2.60
N LEU A 365 8.96 -22.93 3.40
CA LEU A 365 7.75 -23.52 3.97
C LEU A 365 7.34 -22.70 5.20
N THR A 366 6.12 -22.16 5.18
CA THR A 366 5.63 -21.24 6.20
C THR A 366 4.13 -21.45 6.46
N ARG A 367 3.66 -21.14 7.67
CA ARG A 367 2.22 -21.18 8.01
C ARG A 367 1.58 -19.79 7.86
N GLY A 368 2.17 -18.77 8.51
CA GLY A 368 1.67 -17.39 8.54
C GLY A 368 2.48 -16.41 7.67
N GLY A 369 3.41 -16.90 6.85
CA GLY A 369 4.22 -16.05 5.96
C GLY A 369 5.42 -15.36 6.63
N THR A 370 5.57 -15.38 7.95
CA THR A 370 6.59 -14.61 8.67
C THR A 370 8.02 -14.91 8.21
N THR A 371 8.36 -16.19 8.04
CA THR A 371 9.70 -16.60 7.60
C THR A 371 10.00 -16.10 6.19
N ALA A 372 9.05 -16.23 5.26
CA ALA A 372 9.21 -15.77 3.90
C ALA A 372 9.38 -14.23 3.82
N LYS A 373 8.63 -13.49 4.62
CA LYS A 373 8.76 -12.02 4.74
C LYS A 373 10.13 -11.60 5.26
N LEU A 374 10.69 -12.31 6.23
CA LEU A 374 12.06 -12.07 6.71
C LEU A 374 13.11 -12.39 5.64
N VAL A 375 12.92 -13.43 4.83
CA VAL A 375 13.82 -13.70 3.69
C VAL A 375 13.73 -12.57 2.68
N ALA A 376 12.52 -12.08 2.36
CA ALA A 376 12.30 -10.95 1.45
C ALA A 376 12.95 -9.64 1.93
N LYS A 377 13.01 -9.40 3.24
CA LYS A 377 13.71 -8.25 3.85
C LYS A 377 15.15 -8.14 3.35
N TYR A 378 15.85 -9.25 3.21
CA TYR A 378 17.26 -9.30 2.79
C TYR A 378 17.47 -9.25 1.28
N ARG A 379 16.41 -9.00 0.50
CA ARG A 379 16.45 -8.71 -0.95
C ARG A 379 17.34 -9.70 -1.72
N PRO A 380 17.03 -11.01 -1.74
CA PRO A 380 17.76 -11.95 -2.57
C PRO A 380 17.65 -11.59 -4.06
N SER A 381 18.67 -11.93 -4.85
CA SER A 381 18.67 -11.74 -6.31
C SER A 381 17.75 -12.72 -7.06
N VAL A 382 17.18 -13.68 -6.34
CA VAL A 382 16.32 -14.74 -6.89
C VAL A 382 14.95 -14.68 -6.24
N PRO A 383 13.89 -15.18 -6.90
CA PRO A 383 12.57 -15.22 -6.33
C PRO A 383 12.50 -16.12 -5.08
N ILE A 384 11.50 -15.85 -4.25
CA ILE A 384 11.21 -16.60 -3.04
C ILE A 384 9.85 -17.27 -3.22
N LEU A 385 9.82 -18.59 -3.32
CA LEU A 385 8.58 -19.35 -3.34
C LEU A 385 8.11 -19.57 -1.89
N SER A 386 7.10 -18.83 -1.50
CA SER A 386 6.49 -18.89 -0.18
C SER A 386 5.39 -19.96 -0.17
N VAL A 387 5.75 -21.16 0.28
CA VAL A 387 4.83 -22.29 0.36
C VAL A 387 4.04 -22.19 1.67
N VAL A 388 2.78 -21.77 1.56
CA VAL A 388 1.87 -21.61 2.69
C VAL A 388 1.20 -22.96 2.96
N VAL A 389 1.53 -23.53 4.13
CA VAL A 389 0.96 -24.80 4.58
C VAL A 389 -0.29 -24.50 5.41
N PRO A 390 -1.48 -24.97 4.98
CA PRO A 390 -2.72 -24.79 5.72
C PRO A 390 -2.62 -25.43 7.11
N VAL A 391 -3.25 -24.79 8.09
CA VAL A 391 -3.33 -25.29 9.46
C VAL A 391 -4.78 -25.62 9.78
N LEU A 392 -5.00 -26.81 10.31
CA LEU A 392 -6.30 -27.18 10.84
C LEU A 392 -6.51 -26.42 12.17
N LEU A 393 -7.55 -25.62 12.22
CA LEU A 393 -7.96 -24.86 13.39
C LEU A 393 -9.15 -25.58 14.04
N THR A 394 -9.10 -25.77 15.36
CA THR A 394 -10.23 -26.24 16.14
C THR A 394 -10.79 -25.07 16.93
N THR A 395 -12.10 -24.92 16.96
CA THR A 395 -12.80 -23.98 17.83
C THR A 395 -13.20 -24.66 19.14
N ASP A 396 -13.54 -23.87 20.14
CA ASP A 396 -14.06 -24.38 21.43
C ASP A 396 -15.36 -25.16 21.29
N SER A 397 -16.07 -25.00 20.17
CA SER A 397 -17.27 -25.76 19.79
C SER A 397 -16.99 -27.06 19.04
N PHE A 398 -15.76 -27.49 18.97
CA PHE A 398 -15.30 -28.67 18.19
C PHE A 398 -15.51 -28.55 16.67
N ASP A 399 -15.79 -27.36 16.17
CA ASP A 399 -15.79 -27.12 14.74
C ASP A 399 -14.36 -27.07 14.21
N TRP A 400 -14.18 -27.66 13.03
CA TRP A 400 -12.90 -27.73 12.36
C TRP A 400 -12.91 -26.75 11.18
N SER A 401 -11.93 -25.86 11.13
CA SER A 401 -11.70 -24.99 9.98
C SER A 401 -10.24 -25.11 9.52
N VAL A 402 -10.03 -24.91 8.23
CA VAL A 402 -8.67 -24.81 7.68
C VAL A 402 -8.32 -23.32 7.65
N SER A 403 -7.06 -22.96 7.99
CA SER A 403 -6.61 -21.58 7.82
C SER A 403 -6.83 -21.14 6.39
N ASP A 404 -7.33 -19.91 6.21
CA ASP A 404 -7.65 -19.38 4.90
C ASP A 404 -6.39 -19.05 4.08
N GLU A 405 -6.61 -18.56 2.86
CA GLU A 405 -5.55 -18.17 1.93
C GLU A 405 -4.94 -16.80 2.23
N SER A 406 -5.43 -16.06 3.24
CA SER A 406 -4.98 -14.69 3.55
C SER A 406 -3.47 -14.56 3.70
N PRO A 407 -2.73 -15.49 4.38
CA PRO A 407 -1.28 -15.36 4.47
C PRO A 407 -0.57 -15.42 3.11
N ALA A 408 -1.11 -16.21 2.16
CA ALA A 408 -0.59 -16.28 0.80
C ALA A 408 -0.88 -14.98 0.04
N ARG A 409 -2.14 -14.51 0.05
CA ARG A 409 -2.54 -13.25 -0.59
C ARG A 409 -1.79 -12.05 0.00
N GLN A 410 -1.67 -11.96 1.34
CA GLN A 410 -0.95 -10.89 2.02
C GLN A 410 0.55 -10.85 1.73
N SER A 411 1.14 -11.96 1.28
CA SER A 411 2.55 -11.99 0.88
C SER A 411 2.82 -11.28 -0.44
N LEU A 412 1.78 -11.07 -1.27
CA LEU A 412 1.90 -10.45 -2.60
C LEU A 412 2.36 -8.99 -2.58
N ILE A 413 2.28 -8.30 -1.44
CA ILE A 413 2.82 -6.94 -1.29
C ILE A 413 4.32 -6.91 -0.99
N TYR A 414 4.96 -8.06 -0.78
CA TYR A 414 6.40 -8.15 -0.52
C TYR A 414 7.16 -8.43 -1.81
N ARG A 415 8.15 -7.62 -2.11
CA ARG A 415 8.99 -7.77 -3.29
C ARG A 415 9.68 -9.13 -3.31
N GLY A 416 9.55 -9.82 -4.44
CA GLY A 416 10.21 -11.12 -4.66
C GLY A 416 9.48 -12.33 -4.10
N LEU A 417 8.37 -12.17 -3.34
CA LEU A 417 7.57 -13.30 -2.86
C LEU A 417 6.58 -13.79 -3.93
N ILE A 418 6.59 -15.08 -4.17
CA ILE A 418 5.63 -15.80 -4.99
C ILE A 418 4.92 -16.79 -4.07
N PRO A 419 3.64 -16.60 -3.74
CA PRO A 419 2.91 -17.52 -2.88
C PRO A 419 2.51 -18.79 -3.63
N LEU A 420 2.61 -19.91 -2.92
CA LEU A 420 2.08 -21.21 -3.34
C LEU A 420 1.30 -21.80 -2.16
N LEU A 421 0.07 -22.21 -2.39
CA LEU A 421 -0.72 -22.96 -1.41
C LEU A 421 -0.32 -24.43 -1.50
N ALA A 422 0.09 -25.02 -0.37
CA ALA A 422 0.34 -26.45 -0.31
C ALA A 422 -0.97 -27.22 -0.36
N GLU A 423 -1.05 -28.24 -1.20
CA GLU A 423 -2.21 -29.13 -1.26
C GLU A 423 -2.26 -30.06 -0.04
N GLY A 424 -3.46 -30.16 0.55
CA GLY A 424 -3.76 -31.12 1.62
C GLY A 424 -3.44 -30.63 3.04
N SER A 425 -4.14 -31.22 4.02
CA SER A 425 -3.97 -30.98 5.46
C SER A 425 -2.76 -31.74 6.03
N VAL A 426 -1.61 -31.67 5.40
CA VAL A 426 -0.44 -32.37 5.88
C VAL A 426 0.11 -31.59 7.08
N LYS A 427 0.09 -32.20 8.25
CA LYS A 427 0.88 -31.72 9.38
C LYS A 427 2.36 -31.84 9.00
N ALA A 428 2.94 -30.79 8.44
CA ALA A 428 4.39 -30.69 8.18
C ALA A 428 5.14 -30.61 9.53
N THR A 429 5.04 -31.64 10.32
CA THR A 429 5.61 -31.74 11.66
C THR A 429 6.77 -32.72 11.74
N ASP A 430 6.86 -33.65 10.79
CA ASP A 430 7.93 -34.63 10.67
C ASP A 430 8.74 -34.43 9.38
N SER A 431 9.86 -35.15 9.27
CA SER A 431 10.79 -35.04 8.15
C SER A 431 10.19 -35.54 6.83
N GLU A 432 9.35 -36.57 6.87
CA GLU A 432 8.79 -37.22 5.70
C GLU A 432 7.72 -36.36 5.05
N SER A 433 6.78 -35.86 5.83
CA SER A 433 5.72 -34.94 5.33
C SER A 433 6.30 -33.63 4.79
N THR A 434 7.35 -33.11 5.44
CA THR A 434 8.06 -31.90 4.97
C THR A 434 8.74 -32.13 3.63
N GLU A 435 9.36 -33.29 3.41
CA GLU A 435 10.02 -33.62 2.13
C GLU A 435 8.99 -33.76 1.00
N VAL A 436 7.83 -34.38 1.25
CA VAL A 436 6.74 -34.46 0.26
C VAL A 436 6.27 -33.08 -0.20
N ILE A 437 6.04 -32.15 0.75
CA ILE A 437 5.65 -30.78 0.43
C ILE A 437 6.75 -30.07 -0.37
N LEU A 438 8.01 -30.25 0.01
CA LEU A 438 9.14 -29.64 -0.68
C LEU A 438 9.25 -30.15 -2.12
N GLN A 439 9.10 -31.45 -2.35
CA GLN A 439 9.14 -32.01 -3.71
C GLN A 439 7.97 -31.52 -4.56
N ALA A 440 6.76 -31.43 -3.99
CA ALA A 440 5.60 -30.86 -4.69
C ALA A 440 5.84 -29.38 -5.05
N ALA A 441 6.43 -28.58 -4.12
CA ALA A 441 6.76 -27.20 -4.36
C ALA A 441 7.83 -27.03 -5.45
N LEU A 442 8.86 -27.88 -5.50
CA LEU A 442 9.88 -27.87 -6.54
C LEU A 442 9.28 -28.22 -7.92
N LYS A 443 8.38 -29.23 -7.98
CA LYS A 443 7.67 -29.56 -9.21
C LYS A 443 6.85 -28.36 -9.71
N SER A 444 6.08 -27.72 -8.83
CA SER A 444 5.34 -26.52 -9.17
C SER A 444 6.25 -25.35 -9.63
N ALA A 445 7.41 -25.21 -9.01
CA ALA A 445 8.40 -24.19 -9.40
C ALA A 445 8.92 -24.42 -10.84
N VAL A 446 9.16 -25.67 -11.23
CA VAL A 446 9.56 -26.02 -12.60
C VAL A 446 8.41 -25.72 -13.59
N GLU A 447 7.19 -26.10 -13.27
CA GLU A 447 6.00 -25.82 -14.09
C GLU A 447 5.79 -24.30 -14.29
N GLN A 448 6.06 -23.51 -13.25
CA GLN A 448 6.04 -22.04 -13.28
C GLN A 448 7.30 -21.41 -13.91
N LYS A 449 8.27 -22.19 -14.36
CA LYS A 449 9.56 -21.73 -14.94
C LYS A 449 10.39 -20.85 -14.01
N LEU A 450 10.30 -21.09 -12.70
CA LEU A 450 11.12 -20.42 -11.69
C LEU A 450 12.51 -21.07 -11.55
N CYS A 451 12.62 -22.33 -11.91
CA CYS A 451 13.87 -23.09 -11.98
C CYS A 451 13.72 -24.24 -12.99
N GLU A 452 14.86 -24.86 -13.35
CA GLU A 452 14.95 -25.97 -14.29
C GLU A 452 15.61 -27.20 -13.63
N PRO A 453 15.41 -28.43 -14.15
CA PRO A 453 16.17 -29.59 -13.69
C PRO A 453 17.69 -29.33 -13.75
N GLY A 454 18.39 -29.68 -12.67
CA GLY A 454 19.81 -29.40 -12.49
C GLY A 454 20.13 -28.10 -11.73
N ASP A 455 19.17 -27.19 -11.56
CA ASP A 455 19.38 -25.98 -10.79
C ASP A 455 19.50 -26.24 -9.28
N ALA A 456 20.36 -25.44 -8.63
CA ALA A 456 20.42 -25.40 -7.17
C ALA A 456 19.29 -24.51 -6.62
N VAL A 457 18.64 -24.99 -5.58
CA VAL A 457 17.56 -24.28 -4.84
C VAL A 457 17.88 -24.33 -3.35
N VAL A 458 17.66 -23.24 -2.64
CA VAL A 458 17.79 -23.18 -1.18
C VAL A 458 16.42 -23.34 -0.55
N ALA A 459 16.22 -24.36 0.27
CA ALA A 459 15.00 -24.61 0.99
C ALA A 459 15.15 -24.25 2.49
N LEU A 460 14.21 -23.48 3.00
CA LEU A 460 14.10 -23.10 4.40
C LEU A 460 12.81 -23.69 4.99
N HIS A 461 12.95 -24.60 5.92
CA HIS A 461 11.83 -25.31 6.52
C HIS A 461 12.11 -25.73 7.97
N ARG A 462 11.17 -26.40 8.62
CA ARG A 462 11.34 -26.99 9.95
C ARG A 462 11.36 -28.51 9.89
N ILE A 463 12.20 -29.10 10.76
CA ILE A 463 12.18 -30.53 11.09
C ILE A 463 12.03 -30.62 12.60
N GLY A 464 10.85 -31.03 13.07
CA GLY A 464 10.51 -30.95 14.48
C GLY A 464 10.60 -29.53 15.02
N ILE A 465 11.44 -29.27 16.00
CA ILE A 465 11.69 -27.96 16.59
C ILE A 465 12.81 -27.17 15.88
N ALA A 466 13.62 -27.84 15.06
CA ALA A 466 14.77 -27.23 14.39
C ALA A 466 14.36 -26.56 13.08
N SER A 467 14.86 -25.36 12.86
CA SER A 467 14.79 -24.69 11.55
C SER A 467 16.03 -25.03 10.74
N VAL A 468 15.86 -25.39 9.49
CA VAL A 468 16.89 -25.98 8.63
C VAL A 468 16.99 -25.20 7.32
N ILE A 469 18.23 -24.96 6.87
CA ILE A 469 18.54 -24.52 5.52
C ILE A 469 19.15 -25.73 4.77
N LYS A 470 18.53 -26.09 3.64
CA LYS A 470 18.93 -27.21 2.79
C LYS A 470 19.20 -26.69 1.37
N ILE A 471 20.29 -27.15 0.75
CA ILE A 471 20.51 -26.96 -0.67
C ILE A 471 20.01 -28.22 -1.39
N CYS A 472 19.11 -28.03 -2.33
CA CYS A 472 18.54 -29.08 -3.17
C CYS A 472 18.95 -28.87 -4.63
N ILE A 473 19.13 -29.95 -5.37
CA ILE A 473 19.22 -29.92 -6.81
C ILE A 473 17.87 -30.37 -7.37
N VAL A 474 17.31 -29.56 -8.25
CA VAL A 474 16.04 -29.87 -8.92
C VAL A 474 16.20 -31.09 -9.80
N LYS A 475 15.31 -32.09 -9.63
CA LYS A 475 15.35 -33.34 -10.41
C LYS A 475 14.58 -33.22 -11.71
#